data_d543c03bf0647c37feb8aa2eb13204ab
#
_entry.id   d543c03bf0647c37feb8aa2eb13204ab
#
_cell.length_a   1.000
_cell.length_b   1.000
_cell.length_c   1.000
_cell.angle_alpha   90.00
_cell.angle_beta   90.00
_cell.angle_gamma   90.00
#
_symmetry.space_group_name_H-M   'P 1'
#
loop_
_entity.id
_entity.type
_entity.pdbx_description
1 polymer ?
#
loop_
_entity_poly.entity_id
_entity_poly.type
_entity_poly.pdbx_seq_one_letter_code
_entity_poly.pdbx_strand_id
1 'polypeptide(L)'
;MFNNLSDKLDKALHTLKGHGSITEVNVAETLKEVRRALLDADVNFKIAKEFTKRVQTKALGQDVLTTLNPGQLMVKLVKDELTELMGGETVGVNLGGSPTVILMSGLQGSGKTTFSGKLANFLKTKKTKQVLLVGCDVYRPAAINQLQVVGEQIGVEVYAEVGNNNPVEISQNAIKHAKATGKNVVIIDTAGRLAVDEAMMTEISNIHKAVSPQETLFVVDSMTGQDAVNTAKAFNDVLNFDGVVLTKLDGDTRGGAALTIKSVVDKPIKFIGTGEKMEAIDVFHPDRMADRILGMGDVVSLVERAQEQFDEEEARKLQKKIAKNQFGFDDFLSQIQQIKKMGNMKDLMGMIPGAGKALKDVDIDDDAFKGIESIIHSMTPSERTEPKSINASRKKRIAKGSGTTVQDVNQLMKQFTQMSKMMKMMQGGGGRKMMQMMKGMK
;
A
#
# COMPACT_ATOMS: atom_id res chain seq x y z
N MET A 1 -2.69 5.97 5.75
CA MET A 1 -3.21 4.72 6.37
C MET A 1 -3.18 4.84 7.89
N PHE A 2 -4.23 4.45 8.60
CA PHE A 2 -4.32 4.27 10.06
C PHE A 2 -3.94 5.46 10.96
N ASN A 3 -3.85 6.68 10.43
CA ASN A 3 -3.33 7.83 11.18
C ASN A 3 -4.05 8.09 12.51
N ASN A 4 -5.39 7.94 12.52
CA ASN A 4 -6.20 8.14 13.73
C ASN A 4 -5.90 7.06 14.78
N LEU A 5 -5.85 5.79 14.37
CA LEU A 5 -5.52 4.67 15.27
C LEU A 5 -4.08 4.78 15.80
N SER A 6 -3.12 5.06 14.92
CA SER A 6 -1.71 5.22 15.30
C SER A 6 -1.51 6.31 16.32
N ASP A 7 -2.14 7.47 16.15
CA ASP A 7 -2.04 8.58 17.11
C ASP A 7 -2.60 8.26 18.48
N LYS A 8 -3.73 7.54 18.52
CA LYS A 8 -4.36 7.15 19.78
C LYS A 8 -3.56 6.07 20.51
N LEU A 9 -3.05 5.08 19.77
CA LEU A 9 -2.20 4.03 20.34
C LEU A 9 -0.86 4.60 20.84
N ASP A 10 -0.23 5.49 20.07
CA ASP A 10 1.01 6.15 20.52
C ASP A 10 0.79 6.95 21.81
N LYS A 11 -0.31 7.71 21.92
CA LYS A 11 -0.67 8.43 23.16
C LYS A 11 -0.87 7.47 24.33
N ALA A 12 -1.64 6.38 24.12
CA ALA A 12 -1.89 5.39 25.15
C ALA A 12 -0.60 4.73 25.67
N LEU A 13 0.29 4.35 24.75
CA LEU A 13 1.55 3.68 25.08
C LEU A 13 2.61 4.65 25.62
N HIS A 14 2.53 5.95 25.27
CA HIS A 14 3.47 6.96 25.75
C HIS A 14 3.29 7.24 27.24
N THR A 15 2.10 7.08 27.79
CA THR A 15 1.81 7.25 29.21
C THR A 15 2.64 6.29 30.07
N LEU A 16 2.91 5.08 29.59
CA LEU A 16 3.77 4.09 30.28
C LEU A 16 5.28 4.37 30.18
N LYS A 17 5.75 5.14 29.19
CA LYS A 17 7.18 5.45 29.04
C LYS A 17 7.76 6.27 30.21
N GLY A 18 6.89 6.91 31.00
CA GLY A 18 7.30 7.69 32.21
C GLY A 18 7.32 6.89 33.52
N HIS A 19 6.84 5.64 33.52
CA HIS A 19 6.77 4.82 34.73
C HIS A 19 7.96 3.86 34.83
N GLY A 20 8.62 3.82 35.95
CA GLY A 20 9.82 2.99 36.22
C GLY A 20 9.54 1.50 36.42
N SER A 21 8.28 1.06 36.54
CA SER A 21 7.90 -0.33 36.78
C SER A 21 6.54 -0.66 36.13
N ILE A 22 6.38 -1.91 35.71
CA ILE A 22 5.09 -2.47 35.29
C ILE A 22 4.33 -2.85 36.56
N THR A 23 3.21 -2.17 36.80
CA THR A 23 2.27 -2.53 37.85
C THR A 23 0.94 -2.92 37.22
N GLU A 24 0.14 -3.75 37.90
CA GLU A 24 -1.18 -4.14 37.42
C GLU A 24 -2.08 -2.92 37.11
N VAL A 25 -1.97 -1.87 37.93
CA VAL A 25 -2.74 -0.63 37.76
C VAL A 25 -2.32 0.11 36.47
N ASN A 26 -1.02 0.32 36.27
CA ASN A 26 -0.51 1.03 35.07
C ASN A 26 -0.83 0.29 33.78
N VAL A 27 -0.74 -1.05 33.80
CA VAL A 27 -1.12 -1.91 32.67
C VAL A 27 -2.62 -1.79 32.37
N ALA A 28 -3.47 -1.85 33.41
CA ALA A 28 -4.92 -1.78 33.27
C ALA A 28 -5.37 -0.43 32.67
N GLU A 29 -4.78 0.69 33.14
CA GLU A 29 -5.07 2.04 32.62
C GLU A 29 -4.64 2.18 31.15
N THR A 30 -3.45 1.75 30.80
CA THR A 30 -2.97 1.80 29.41
C THR A 30 -3.83 0.93 28.49
N LEU A 31 -4.17 -0.28 28.91
CA LEU A 31 -5.00 -1.18 28.11
C LEU A 31 -6.45 -0.68 27.98
N LYS A 32 -6.95 0.11 28.92
CA LYS A 32 -8.24 0.80 28.78
C LYS A 32 -8.19 1.80 27.62
N GLU A 33 -7.13 2.61 27.52
CA GLU A 33 -6.95 3.56 26.43
C GLU A 33 -6.67 2.86 25.09
N VAL A 34 -5.88 1.77 25.07
CA VAL A 34 -5.68 0.92 23.89
C VAL A 34 -7.02 0.36 23.39
N ARG A 35 -7.86 -0.16 24.29
CA ARG A 35 -9.20 -0.65 23.93
C ARG A 35 -10.07 0.46 23.34
N ARG A 36 -10.04 1.65 23.92
CA ARG A 36 -10.75 2.81 23.39
C ARG A 36 -10.28 3.18 21.99
N ALA A 37 -8.97 3.18 21.75
CA ALA A 37 -8.40 3.43 20.44
C ALA A 37 -8.87 2.41 19.39
N LEU A 38 -8.92 1.13 19.74
CA LEU A 38 -9.44 0.06 18.88
C LEU A 38 -10.93 0.23 18.56
N LEU A 39 -11.74 0.57 19.56
CA LEU A 39 -13.18 0.82 19.38
C LEU A 39 -13.44 2.04 18.48
N ASP A 40 -12.67 3.12 18.68
CA ASP A 40 -12.74 4.32 17.85
C ASP A 40 -12.28 4.07 16.40
N ALA A 41 -11.52 2.99 16.19
CA ALA A 41 -11.11 2.49 14.89
C ALA A 41 -12.11 1.50 14.26
N ASP A 42 -13.32 1.40 14.78
CA ASP A 42 -14.39 0.47 14.35
C ASP A 42 -14.04 -1.03 14.53
N VAL A 43 -13.13 -1.36 15.44
CA VAL A 43 -12.88 -2.77 15.82
C VAL A 43 -14.03 -3.27 16.68
N ASN A 44 -14.52 -4.48 16.42
CA ASN A 44 -15.60 -5.09 17.20
C ASN A 44 -15.26 -5.14 18.70
N PHE A 45 -16.24 -4.79 19.56
CA PHE A 45 -16.05 -4.72 21.01
C PHE A 45 -15.49 -6.02 21.62
N LYS A 46 -16.00 -7.18 21.18
CA LYS A 46 -15.57 -8.49 21.68
C LYS A 46 -14.10 -8.72 21.35
N ILE A 47 -13.69 -8.43 20.12
CA ILE A 47 -12.30 -8.56 19.65
C ILE A 47 -11.39 -7.60 20.42
N ALA A 48 -11.77 -6.32 20.56
CA ALA A 48 -10.98 -5.34 21.32
C ALA A 48 -10.82 -5.73 22.80
N LYS A 49 -11.86 -6.32 23.41
CA LYS A 49 -11.82 -6.84 24.79
C LYS A 49 -10.88 -8.05 24.91
N GLU A 50 -10.97 -9.01 24.01
CA GLU A 50 -10.12 -10.19 24.00
C GLU A 50 -8.65 -9.81 23.74
N PHE A 51 -8.40 -8.92 22.80
CA PHE A 51 -7.07 -8.35 22.54
C PHE A 51 -6.43 -7.80 23.80
N THR A 52 -7.12 -6.87 24.47
CA THR A 52 -6.57 -6.24 25.69
C THR A 52 -6.39 -7.23 26.83
N LYS A 53 -7.26 -8.24 26.94
CA LYS A 53 -7.10 -9.32 27.94
C LYS A 53 -5.86 -10.16 27.66
N ARG A 54 -5.60 -10.54 26.39
CA ARG A 54 -4.40 -11.31 26.01
C ARG A 54 -3.11 -10.54 26.28
N VAL A 55 -3.08 -9.23 25.92
CA VAL A 55 -1.94 -8.36 26.25
C VAL A 55 -1.73 -8.26 27.75
N GLN A 56 -2.79 -8.08 28.54
CA GLN A 56 -2.71 -8.01 30.01
C GLN A 56 -2.13 -9.31 30.58
N THR A 57 -2.63 -10.46 30.17
CA THR A 57 -2.14 -11.78 30.64
C THR A 57 -0.66 -11.96 30.32
N LYS A 58 -0.22 -11.58 29.11
CA LYS A 58 1.18 -11.64 28.71
C LYS A 58 2.06 -10.65 29.51
N ALA A 59 1.56 -9.46 29.79
CA ALA A 59 2.31 -8.45 30.54
C ALA A 59 2.51 -8.77 32.01
N LEU A 60 1.51 -9.41 32.64
CA LEU A 60 1.57 -9.79 34.06
C LEU A 60 2.20 -11.15 34.29
N GLY A 61 2.22 -12.04 33.27
CA GLY A 61 2.77 -13.39 33.37
C GLY A 61 4.25 -13.51 33.00
N GLN A 62 4.87 -12.46 32.49
CA GLN A 62 6.32 -12.45 32.24
C GLN A 62 7.04 -11.94 33.49
N ASP A 63 7.92 -12.74 34.06
CA ASP A 63 8.98 -12.24 34.92
C ASP A 63 9.69 -11.14 34.13
N VAL A 64 9.55 -9.91 34.55
CA VAL A 64 10.07 -8.72 33.86
C VAL A 64 11.56 -8.97 33.62
N LEU A 65 11.91 -9.29 32.39
CA LEU A 65 13.31 -9.33 31.98
C LEU A 65 13.89 -7.97 32.35
N THR A 66 14.73 -7.94 33.36
CA THR A 66 15.31 -6.75 34.03
C THR A 66 16.06 -5.82 33.07
N THR A 67 16.14 -6.15 31.79
CA THR A 67 16.87 -5.46 30.75
C THR A 67 16.01 -4.58 29.82
N LEU A 68 14.67 -4.69 29.84
CA LEU A 68 13.80 -3.89 28.99
C LEU A 68 13.06 -2.82 29.80
N ASN A 69 12.98 -1.61 29.24
CA ASN A 69 12.13 -0.56 29.78
C ASN A 69 10.65 -1.01 29.71
N PRO A 70 9.85 -0.86 30.79
CA PRO A 70 8.44 -1.25 30.85
C PRO A 70 7.61 -0.79 29.65
N GLY A 71 7.82 0.44 29.17
CA GLY A 71 7.14 0.96 28.00
C GLY A 71 7.51 0.22 26.71
N GLN A 72 8.76 -0.21 26.57
CA GLN A 72 9.22 -0.98 25.39
C GLN A 72 8.62 -2.37 25.38
N LEU A 73 8.51 -3.02 26.55
CA LEU A 73 7.85 -4.33 26.66
C LEU A 73 6.38 -4.25 26.27
N MET A 74 5.64 -3.24 26.72
CA MET A 74 4.23 -3.05 26.35
C MET A 74 4.06 -2.79 24.85
N VAL A 75 4.91 -1.96 24.24
CA VAL A 75 4.88 -1.75 22.78
C VAL A 75 5.10 -3.06 22.05
N LYS A 76 6.08 -3.88 22.48
CA LYS A 76 6.34 -5.20 21.90
C LYS A 76 5.13 -6.13 22.03
N LEU A 77 4.54 -6.23 23.22
CA LEU A 77 3.37 -7.10 23.45
C LEU A 77 2.16 -6.67 22.63
N VAL A 78 1.91 -5.37 22.51
CA VAL A 78 0.83 -4.83 21.65
C VAL A 78 1.13 -5.10 20.19
N LYS A 79 2.39 -4.95 19.74
CA LYS A 79 2.81 -5.30 18.37
C LYS A 79 2.56 -6.77 18.06
N ASP A 80 3.08 -7.66 18.91
CA ASP A 80 2.96 -9.10 18.74
C ASP A 80 1.48 -9.51 18.67
N GLU A 81 0.63 -8.92 19.51
CA GLU A 81 -0.80 -9.21 19.53
C GLU A 81 -1.56 -8.61 18.32
N LEU A 82 -1.15 -7.42 17.84
CA LEU A 82 -1.69 -6.87 16.59
C LEU A 82 -1.33 -7.75 15.39
N THR A 83 -0.08 -8.23 15.34
CA THR A 83 0.39 -9.15 14.29
C THR A 83 -0.45 -10.42 14.28
N GLU A 84 -0.65 -11.04 15.45
CA GLU A 84 -1.47 -12.25 15.62
C GLU A 84 -2.93 -12.01 15.22
N LEU A 85 -3.50 -10.87 15.63
CA LEU A 85 -4.87 -10.48 15.29
C LEU A 85 -5.10 -10.37 13.78
N MET A 86 -4.08 -9.92 13.03
CA MET A 86 -4.11 -9.78 11.58
C MET A 86 -3.74 -11.06 10.82
N GLY A 87 -3.39 -12.15 11.52
CA GLY A 87 -3.15 -13.45 10.90
C GLY A 87 -1.77 -14.06 11.15
N GLY A 88 -0.88 -13.36 11.87
CA GLY A 88 0.45 -13.84 12.26
C GLY A 88 1.45 -13.86 11.12
N GLU A 89 1.17 -14.61 10.07
CA GLU A 89 2.08 -14.84 8.95
C GLU A 89 1.55 -14.28 7.62
N THR A 90 2.47 -13.99 6.72
CA THR A 90 2.15 -13.58 5.33
C THR A 90 1.71 -14.80 4.53
N VAL A 91 0.53 -14.73 3.92
CA VAL A 91 -0.01 -15.80 3.07
C VAL A 91 -0.09 -15.31 1.62
N GLY A 92 0.63 -16.00 0.72
CA GLY A 92 0.60 -15.70 -0.70
C GLY A 92 -0.62 -16.25 -1.42
N VAL A 93 -0.79 -15.84 -2.70
CA VAL A 93 -1.80 -16.41 -3.59
C VAL A 93 -1.39 -17.82 -4.05
N ASN A 94 -2.34 -18.74 -4.11
CA ASN A 94 -2.10 -20.08 -4.63
C ASN A 94 -2.03 -20.02 -6.19
N LEU A 95 -0.86 -20.32 -6.71
CA LEU A 95 -0.60 -20.34 -8.16
C LEU A 95 -0.44 -21.79 -8.71
N GLY A 96 -0.96 -22.77 -8.00
CA GLY A 96 -1.02 -24.16 -8.47
C GLY A 96 -2.09 -24.32 -9.55
N GLY A 97 -1.79 -25.06 -10.62
CA GLY A 97 -2.74 -25.28 -11.73
C GLY A 97 -2.20 -24.86 -13.09
N SER A 98 -2.82 -25.36 -14.15
CA SER A 98 -2.43 -25.03 -15.54
C SER A 98 -3.67 -24.99 -16.44
N PRO A 99 -4.28 -23.80 -16.63
CA PRO A 99 -4.01 -22.53 -15.95
C PRO A 99 -4.46 -22.51 -14.50
N THR A 100 -3.84 -21.65 -13.68
CA THR A 100 -4.38 -21.26 -12.37
C THR A 100 -5.61 -20.39 -12.58
N VAL A 101 -6.73 -20.73 -11.96
CA VAL A 101 -7.96 -19.93 -12.01
C VAL A 101 -8.12 -19.18 -10.68
N ILE A 102 -8.21 -17.85 -10.76
CA ILE A 102 -8.44 -16.95 -9.63
C ILE A 102 -9.82 -16.33 -9.81
N LEU A 103 -10.72 -16.54 -8.87
CA LEU A 103 -12.06 -15.97 -8.87
C LEU A 103 -12.12 -14.74 -7.96
N MET A 104 -12.53 -13.61 -8.51
CA MET A 104 -12.73 -12.37 -7.76
C MET A 104 -14.17 -12.24 -7.32
N SER A 105 -14.41 -12.03 -6.02
CA SER A 105 -15.75 -11.89 -5.43
C SER A 105 -15.87 -10.64 -4.58
N GLY A 106 -17.08 -10.12 -4.36
CA GLY A 106 -17.32 -8.95 -3.52
C GLY A 106 -18.44 -8.03 -4.05
N LEU A 107 -18.79 -7.01 -3.28
CA LEU A 107 -19.87 -6.08 -3.64
C LEU A 107 -19.47 -5.10 -4.76
N GLN A 108 -20.45 -4.43 -5.34
CA GLN A 108 -20.25 -3.32 -6.26
C GLN A 108 -19.48 -2.19 -5.57
N GLY A 109 -18.53 -1.57 -6.27
CA GLY A 109 -17.72 -0.49 -5.73
C GLY A 109 -16.59 -0.92 -4.78
N SER A 110 -16.48 -2.23 -4.45
CA SER A 110 -15.36 -2.75 -3.64
C SER A 110 -13.99 -2.71 -4.35
N GLY A 111 -13.96 -2.41 -5.65
CA GLY A 111 -12.72 -2.31 -6.42
C GLY A 111 -12.28 -3.59 -7.12
N LYS A 112 -13.15 -4.60 -7.29
CA LYS A 112 -12.82 -5.88 -7.94
C LYS A 112 -12.13 -5.71 -9.30
N THR A 113 -12.77 -5.01 -10.24
CA THR A 113 -12.26 -4.82 -11.60
C THR A 113 -10.88 -4.13 -11.61
N THR A 114 -10.72 -3.06 -10.84
CA THR A 114 -9.44 -2.37 -10.70
C THR A 114 -8.39 -3.29 -10.06
N PHE A 115 -8.79 -4.05 -9.03
CA PHE A 115 -7.87 -4.96 -8.36
C PHE A 115 -7.52 -6.17 -9.22
N SER A 116 -8.43 -6.69 -10.05
CA SER A 116 -8.14 -7.71 -11.06
C SER A 116 -7.01 -7.28 -11.98
N GLY A 117 -7.03 -6.02 -12.46
CA GLY A 117 -5.94 -5.44 -13.23
C GLY A 117 -4.63 -5.31 -12.45
N LYS A 118 -4.68 -4.81 -11.22
CA LYS A 118 -3.50 -4.71 -10.35
C LYS A 118 -2.86 -6.07 -10.08
N LEU A 119 -3.68 -7.08 -9.78
CA LEU A 119 -3.21 -8.45 -9.56
C LEU A 119 -2.62 -9.04 -10.84
N ALA A 120 -3.25 -8.80 -12.01
CA ALA A 120 -2.71 -9.23 -13.30
C ALA A 120 -1.35 -8.58 -13.59
N ASN A 121 -1.21 -7.27 -13.34
CA ASN A 121 0.07 -6.57 -13.49
C ASN A 121 1.13 -7.11 -12.53
N PHE A 122 0.78 -7.33 -11.27
CA PHE A 122 1.66 -7.91 -10.26
C PHE A 122 2.14 -9.31 -10.66
N LEU A 123 1.24 -10.19 -11.10
CA LEU A 123 1.58 -11.55 -11.52
C LEU A 123 2.44 -11.56 -12.79
N LYS A 124 2.16 -10.67 -13.75
CA LYS A 124 2.95 -10.51 -14.97
C LYS A 124 4.36 -10.01 -14.66
N THR A 125 4.50 -8.95 -13.86
CA THR A 125 5.78 -8.26 -13.63
C THR A 125 6.63 -8.92 -12.56
N LYS A 126 6.02 -9.36 -11.44
CA LYS A 126 6.75 -9.93 -10.30
C LYS A 126 6.84 -11.45 -10.31
N LYS A 127 5.90 -12.13 -10.97
CA LYS A 127 5.85 -13.61 -11.01
C LYS A 127 6.03 -14.18 -12.40
N THR A 128 6.28 -13.34 -13.40
CA THR A 128 6.53 -13.72 -14.80
C THR A 128 5.42 -14.62 -15.37
N LYS A 129 4.17 -14.34 -14.99
CA LYS A 129 3.00 -15.12 -15.43
C LYS A 129 2.38 -14.56 -16.70
N GLN A 130 1.85 -15.45 -17.55
CA GLN A 130 1.03 -15.11 -18.71
C GLN A 130 -0.44 -15.09 -18.26
N VAL A 131 -0.97 -13.89 -18.06
CA VAL A 131 -2.30 -13.70 -17.45
C VAL A 131 -3.36 -13.45 -18.52
N LEU A 132 -4.57 -13.97 -18.29
CA LEU A 132 -5.80 -13.64 -18.99
C LEU A 132 -6.79 -13.03 -17.99
N LEU A 133 -7.31 -11.85 -18.28
CA LEU A 133 -8.43 -11.25 -17.55
C LEU A 133 -9.74 -11.68 -18.20
N VAL A 134 -10.77 -11.97 -17.41
CA VAL A 134 -12.09 -12.43 -17.91
C VAL A 134 -13.19 -11.53 -17.36
N GLY A 135 -13.94 -10.88 -18.25
CA GLY A 135 -15.07 -10.03 -17.89
C GLY A 135 -16.37 -10.83 -17.78
N CYS A 136 -16.83 -11.10 -16.56
CA CYS A 136 -18.07 -11.80 -16.26
C CYS A 136 -19.16 -10.89 -15.66
N ASP A 137 -18.99 -9.56 -15.65
CA ASP A 137 -20.05 -8.62 -15.28
C ASP A 137 -20.96 -8.34 -16.51
N VAL A 138 -21.80 -9.29 -16.83
CA VAL A 138 -22.68 -9.22 -17.99
C VAL A 138 -23.83 -8.22 -17.84
N TYR A 139 -24.09 -7.75 -16.63
CA TYR A 139 -25.17 -6.80 -16.33
C TYR A 139 -24.80 -5.35 -16.60
N ARG A 140 -23.49 -5.06 -16.67
CA ARG A 140 -22.97 -3.70 -16.85
C ARG A 140 -21.96 -3.66 -18.01
N PRO A 141 -22.40 -3.32 -19.23
CA PRO A 141 -21.48 -3.22 -20.38
C PRO A 141 -20.28 -2.32 -20.11
N ALA A 142 -20.47 -1.25 -19.33
CA ALA A 142 -19.39 -0.36 -18.91
C ALA A 142 -18.30 -1.05 -18.07
N ALA A 143 -18.63 -2.10 -17.30
CA ALA A 143 -17.65 -2.85 -16.52
C ALA A 143 -16.71 -3.68 -17.40
N ILE A 144 -17.24 -4.29 -18.47
CA ILE A 144 -16.44 -5.00 -19.46
C ILE A 144 -15.50 -4.03 -20.19
N ASN A 145 -16.01 -2.88 -20.63
CA ASN A 145 -15.18 -1.84 -21.25
C ASN A 145 -14.08 -1.33 -20.28
N GLN A 146 -14.43 -1.15 -19.01
CA GLN A 146 -13.45 -0.76 -17.98
C GLN A 146 -12.35 -1.81 -17.85
N LEU A 147 -12.69 -3.09 -17.82
CA LEU A 147 -11.71 -4.18 -17.75
C LEU A 147 -10.81 -4.20 -18.99
N GLN A 148 -11.36 -3.94 -20.19
CA GLN A 148 -10.60 -3.83 -21.43
C GLN A 148 -9.58 -2.69 -21.39
N VAL A 149 -10.01 -1.49 -20.95
CA VAL A 149 -9.10 -0.34 -20.78
C VAL A 149 -7.97 -0.66 -19.79
N VAL A 150 -8.30 -1.31 -18.69
CA VAL A 150 -7.30 -1.76 -17.69
C VAL A 150 -6.35 -2.78 -18.32
N GLY A 151 -6.86 -3.75 -19.06
CA GLY A 151 -6.05 -4.76 -19.77
C GLY A 151 -5.08 -4.13 -20.78
N GLU A 152 -5.55 -3.18 -21.58
CA GLU A 152 -4.72 -2.42 -22.52
C GLU A 152 -3.62 -1.64 -21.80
N GLN A 153 -3.96 -0.94 -20.72
CA GLN A 153 -3.00 -0.15 -19.94
C GLN A 153 -1.82 -0.99 -19.42
N ILE A 154 -2.07 -2.23 -18.99
CA ILE A 154 -1.05 -3.13 -18.45
C ILE A 154 -0.51 -4.13 -19.48
N GLY A 155 -1.02 -4.11 -20.73
CA GLY A 155 -0.65 -5.05 -21.80
C GLY A 155 -0.99 -6.49 -21.44
N VAL A 156 -2.20 -6.74 -20.90
CA VAL A 156 -2.76 -8.06 -20.59
C VAL A 156 -4.02 -8.28 -21.40
N GLU A 157 -4.15 -9.47 -22.00
CA GLU A 157 -5.32 -9.85 -22.79
C GLU A 157 -6.57 -9.94 -21.91
N VAL A 158 -7.69 -9.44 -22.44
CA VAL A 158 -9.01 -9.51 -21.82
C VAL A 158 -9.94 -10.36 -22.67
N TYR A 159 -10.51 -11.38 -22.07
CA TYR A 159 -11.53 -12.23 -22.68
C TYR A 159 -12.93 -11.77 -22.26
N ALA A 160 -13.78 -11.52 -23.24
CA ALA A 160 -15.19 -11.18 -23.02
C ALA A 160 -16.02 -11.67 -24.22
N GLU A 161 -17.22 -12.09 -23.95
CA GLU A 161 -18.16 -12.55 -24.98
C GLU A 161 -19.33 -11.56 -25.10
N VAL A 162 -19.33 -10.76 -26.15
CA VAL A 162 -20.39 -9.77 -26.37
C VAL A 162 -21.70 -10.50 -26.72
N GLY A 163 -22.77 -10.20 -25.98
CA GLY A 163 -24.08 -10.79 -26.16
C GLY A 163 -24.31 -12.12 -25.44
N ASN A 164 -23.30 -12.72 -24.84
CA ASN A 164 -23.47 -13.84 -23.93
C ASN A 164 -23.76 -13.32 -22.51
N ASN A 165 -24.94 -13.68 -21.98
CA ASN A 165 -25.38 -13.27 -20.63
C ASN A 165 -25.19 -14.38 -19.58
N ASN A 166 -24.44 -15.44 -19.92
CA ASN A 166 -24.19 -16.55 -19.00
C ASN A 166 -22.73 -16.49 -18.46
N PRO A 167 -22.51 -15.93 -17.24
CA PRO A 167 -21.17 -15.79 -16.72
C PRO A 167 -20.46 -17.12 -16.43
N VAL A 168 -21.21 -18.19 -16.21
CA VAL A 168 -20.66 -19.54 -16.02
C VAL A 168 -20.05 -20.04 -17.34
N GLU A 169 -20.77 -19.90 -18.44
CA GLU A 169 -20.30 -20.31 -19.77
C GLU A 169 -19.10 -19.48 -20.22
N ILE A 170 -19.16 -18.16 -20.06
CA ILE A 170 -18.04 -17.24 -20.35
C ILE A 170 -16.78 -17.69 -19.59
N SER A 171 -16.91 -17.99 -18.30
CA SER A 171 -15.79 -18.43 -17.47
C SER A 171 -15.17 -19.74 -17.94
N GLN A 172 -16.00 -20.72 -18.33
CA GLN A 172 -15.52 -22.01 -18.86
C GLN A 172 -14.85 -21.86 -20.23
N ASN A 173 -15.41 -21.05 -21.11
CA ASN A 173 -14.84 -20.77 -22.43
C ASN A 173 -13.53 -20.01 -22.32
N ALA A 174 -13.43 -19.05 -21.40
CA ALA A 174 -12.20 -18.34 -21.10
C ALA A 174 -11.06 -19.27 -20.65
N ILE A 175 -11.36 -20.29 -19.82
CA ILE A 175 -10.36 -21.29 -19.41
C ILE A 175 -9.91 -22.15 -20.62
N LYS A 176 -10.82 -22.52 -21.54
CA LYS A 176 -10.46 -23.21 -22.77
C LYS A 176 -9.56 -22.34 -23.65
N HIS A 177 -9.93 -21.06 -23.81
CA HIS A 177 -9.15 -20.07 -24.55
C HIS A 177 -7.74 -19.88 -23.93
N ALA A 178 -7.65 -19.77 -22.60
CA ALA A 178 -6.37 -19.66 -21.91
C ALA A 178 -5.44 -20.85 -22.20
N LYS A 179 -5.97 -22.06 -22.18
CA LYS A 179 -5.20 -23.28 -22.53
C LYS A 179 -4.73 -23.25 -23.98
N ALA A 180 -5.58 -22.82 -24.92
CA ALA A 180 -5.25 -22.75 -26.34
C ALA A 180 -4.21 -21.67 -26.66
N THR A 181 -4.18 -20.57 -25.89
CA THR A 181 -3.28 -19.40 -26.10
C THR A 181 -2.07 -19.39 -25.17
N GLY A 182 -1.85 -20.46 -24.40
CA GLY A 182 -0.67 -20.60 -23.53
C GLY A 182 -0.69 -19.68 -22.30
N LYS A 183 -1.86 -19.17 -21.90
CA LYS A 183 -1.99 -18.42 -20.64
C LYS A 183 -1.95 -19.38 -19.46
N ASN A 184 -1.21 -19.02 -18.43
CA ASN A 184 -1.04 -19.89 -17.26
C ASN A 184 -1.77 -19.38 -16.02
N VAL A 185 -2.37 -18.19 -16.07
CA VAL A 185 -3.24 -17.65 -15.02
C VAL A 185 -4.49 -17.03 -15.69
N VAL A 186 -5.66 -17.32 -15.12
CA VAL A 186 -6.95 -16.75 -15.51
C VAL A 186 -7.54 -16.05 -14.30
N ILE A 187 -7.81 -14.74 -14.40
CA ILE A 187 -8.46 -13.95 -13.36
C ILE A 187 -9.89 -13.63 -13.82
N ILE A 188 -10.88 -14.16 -13.12
CA ILE A 188 -12.30 -13.99 -13.43
C ILE A 188 -12.86 -12.85 -12.61
N ASP A 189 -13.14 -11.70 -13.26
CA ASP A 189 -13.79 -10.53 -12.66
C ASP A 189 -15.31 -10.69 -12.73
N THR A 190 -15.96 -10.90 -11.57
CA THR A 190 -17.39 -11.16 -11.49
C THR A 190 -18.22 -9.90 -11.27
N ALA A 191 -19.49 -9.96 -11.57
CA ALA A 191 -20.44 -8.93 -11.22
C ALA A 191 -20.44 -8.64 -9.70
N GLY A 192 -20.73 -7.42 -9.35
CA GLY A 192 -21.01 -7.01 -7.98
C GLY A 192 -22.37 -6.33 -7.91
N ARG A 193 -23.13 -6.59 -6.85
CA ARG A 193 -24.36 -5.87 -6.54
C ARG A 193 -24.14 -4.94 -5.35
N LEU A 194 -25.09 -4.02 -5.14
CA LEU A 194 -25.01 -3.04 -4.04
C LEU A 194 -25.13 -3.65 -2.65
N ALA A 195 -25.82 -4.78 -2.58
CA ALA A 195 -26.02 -5.53 -1.32
C ALA A 195 -25.89 -7.03 -1.58
N VAL A 196 -25.70 -7.79 -0.52
CA VAL A 196 -25.74 -9.25 -0.55
C VAL A 196 -27.18 -9.69 -0.78
N ASP A 197 -27.45 -10.34 -1.91
CA ASP A 197 -28.74 -10.93 -2.23
C ASP A 197 -28.60 -12.40 -2.69
N GLU A 198 -29.67 -13.16 -2.63
CA GLU A 198 -29.67 -14.59 -2.94
C GLU A 198 -29.31 -14.88 -4.40
N ALA A 199 -29.75 -14.03 -5.34
CA ALA A 199 -29.46 -14.21 -6.76
C ALA A 199 -27.97 -14.05 -7.06
N MET A 200 -27.34 -13.04 -6.48
CA MET A 200 -25.89 -12.82 -6.59
C MET A 200 -25.09 -14.00 -5.97
N MET A 201 -25.50 -14.43 -4.80
CA MET A 201 -24.79 -15.51 -4.09
C MET A 201 -24.93 -16.84 -4.84
N THR A 202 -26.08 -17.09 -5.47
CA THR A 202 -26.32 -18.26 -6.33
C THR A 202 -25.45 -18.19 -7.59
N GLU A 203 -25.41 -17.04 -8.26
CA GLU A 203 -24.62 -16.85 -9.48
C GLU A 203 -23.13 -17.11 -9.22
N ILE A 204 -22.57 -16.46 -8.21
CA ILE A 204 -21.14 -16.62 -7.92
C ILE A 204 -20.80 -18.03 -7.43
N SER A 205 -21.71 -18.69 -6.71
CA SER A 205 -21.59 -20.10 -6.33
C SER A 205 -21.57 -21.03 -7.55
N ASN A 206 -22.42 -20.75 -8.55
CA ASN A 206 -22.46 -21.51 -9.79
C ASN A 206 -21.18 -21.34 -10.61
N ILE A 207 -20.65 -20.11 -10.72
CA ILE A 207 -19.35 -19.85 -11.33
C ILE A 207 -18.27 -20.64 -10.59
N HIS A 208 -18.18 -20.51 -9.27
CA HIS A 208 -17.19 -21.18 -8.43
C HIS A 208 -17.20 -22.70 -8.64
N LYS A 209 -18.38 -23.33 -8.61
CA LYS A 209 -18.52 -24.77 -8.84
C LYS A 209 -18.11 -25.19 -10.25
N ALA A 210 -18.44 -24.38 -11.27
CA ALA A 210 -18.18 -24.69 -12.67
C ALA A 210 -16.70 -24.60 -13.05
N VAL A 211 -15.95 -23.69 -12.42
CA VAL A 211 -14.53 -23.46 -12.75
C VAL A 211 -13.56 -24.05 -11.74
N SER A 212 -14.02 -24.44 -10.54
CA SER A 212 -13.21 -24.99 -9.45
C SER A 212 -11.90 -24.20 -9.27
N PRO A 213 -11.96 -22.93 -8.87
CA PRO A 213 -10.79 -22.06 -8.84
C PRO A 213 -9.76 -22.57 -7.83
N GLN A 214 -8.48 -22.36 -8.12
CA GLN A 214 -7.38 -22.63 -7.17
C GLN A 214 -7.30 -21.55 -6.10
N GLU A 215 -7.88 -20.37 -6.38
CA GLU A 215 -7.90 -19.25 -5.46
C GLU A 215 -9.20 -18.46 -5.63
N THR A 216 -9.93 -18.26 -4.56
CA THR A 216 -11.09 -17.35 -4.50
C THR A 216 -10.75 -16.18 -3.61
N LEU A 217 -10.71 -14.98 -4.15
CA LEU A 217 -10.37 -13.77 -3.43
C LEU A 217 -11.63 -12.92 -3.17
N PHE A 218 -11.88 -12.63 -1.91
CA PHE A 218 -12.94 -11.69 -1.52
C PHE A 218 -12.37 -10.27 -1.46
N VAL A 219 -12.87 -9.40 -2.32
CA VAL A 219 -12.44 -8.00 -2.44
C VAL A 219 -13.40 -7.09 -1.68
N VAL A 220 -12.88 -6.35 -0.74
CA VAL A 220 -13.69 -5.46 0.11
C VAL A 220 -13.04 -4.09 0.28
N ASP A 221 -13.88 -3.06 0.34
CA ASP A 221 -13.48 -1.69 0.63
C ASP A 221 -13.18 -1.54 2.13
N SER A 222 -11.94 -1.23 2.50
CA SER A 222 -11.52 -1.07 3.90
C SER A 222 -12.22 0.09 4.60
N MET A 223 -12.69 1.09 3.84
CA MET A 223 -13.34 2.28 4.40
C MET A 223 -14.75 2.00 4.94
N THR A 224 -15.35 0.86 4.58
CA THR A 224 -16.71 0.49 5.04
C THR A 224 -16.74 -0.07 6.48
N GLY A 225 -15.58 -0.19 7.13
CA GLY A 225 -15.48 -0.54 8.55
C GLY A 225 -16.14 -1.89 8.88
N GLN A 226 -17.08 -1.90 9.83
CA GLN A 226 -17.76 -3.13 10.27
C GLN A 226 -18.62 -3.78 9.17
N ASP A 227 -19.13 -3.01 8.21
CA ASP A 227 -19.91 -3.56 7.09
C ASP A 227 -19.05 -4.44 6.18
N ALA A 228 -17.75 -4.12 6.04
CA ALA A 228 -16.78 -4.97 5.37
C ALA A 228 -16.73 -6.38 5.99
N VAL A 229 -16.75 -6.43 7.32
CA VAL A 229 -16.66 -7.67 8.09
C VAL A 229 -17.95 -8.50 7.95
N ASN A 230 -19.10 -7.84 8.06
CA ASN A 230 -20.40 -8.50 7.90
C ASN A 230 -20.57 -9.09 6.50
N THR A 231 -20.16 -8.33 5.48
CA THR A 231 -20.17 -8.77 4.08
C THR A 231 -19.22 -9.96 3.87
N ALA A 232 -18.00 -9.89 4.42
CA ALA A 232 -17.03 -10.97 4.34
C ALA A 232 -17.59 -12.27 4.91
N LYS A 233 -18.30 -12.20 6.06
CA LYS A 233 -18.93 -13.36 6.65
C LYS A 233 -19.97 -13.97 5.73
N ALA A 234 -20.89 -13.18 5.18
CA ALA A 234 -21.92 -13.65 4.27
C ALA A 234 -21.33 -14.36 3.03
N PHE A 235 -20.28 -13.79 2.43
CA PHE A 235 -19.59 -14.42 1.31
C PHE A 235 -18.85 -15.69 1.71
N ASN A 236 -18.20 -15.71 2.89
CA ASN A 236 -17.49 -16.88 3.37
C ASN A 236 -18.40 -18.07 3.66
N ASP A 237 -19.59 -17.82 4.18
CA ASP A 237 -20.59 -18.85 4.48
C ASP A 237 -21.05 -19.58 3.20
N VAL A 238 -20.99 -18.94 2.02
CA VAL A 238 -21.40 -19.52 0.72
C VAL A 238 -20.24 -20.04 -0.10
N LEU A 239 -19.14 -19.26 -0.19
CA LEU A 239 -18.03 -19.56 -1.08
C LEU A 239 -16.86 -20.24 -0.39
N ASN A 240 -16.75 -20.11 0.94
CA ASN A 240 -15.56 -20.52 1.67
C ASN A 240 -14.27 -20.03 0.98
N PHE A 241 -14.20 -18.72 0.66
CA PHE A 241 -13.09 -18.14 -0.10
C PHE A 241 -11.74 -18.33 0.58
N ASP A 242 -10.64 -18.21 -0.18
CA ASP A 242 -9.27 -18.54 0.27
C ASP A 242 -8.52 -17.36 0.87
N GLY A 243 -8.94 -16.13 0.57
CA GLY A 243 -8.28 -14.94 1.08
C GLY A 243 -9.06 -13.67 0.84
N VAL A 244 -8.67 -12.65 1.59
CA VAL A 244 -9.26 -11.30 1.56
C VAL A 244 -8.31 -10.32 0.89
N VAL A 245 -8.87 -9.41 0.12
CA VAL A 245 -8.21 -8.26 -0.46
C VAL A 245 -8.83 -7.00 0.11
N LEU A 246 -8.04 -6.17 0.76
CA LEU A 246 -8.47 -4.86 1.25
C LEU A 246 -8.11 -3.79 0.22
N THR A 247 -9.11 -3.12 -0.33
CA THR A 247 -8.93 -1.99 -1.26
C THR A 247 -9.09 -0.67 -0.54
N LYS A 248 -8.66 0.42 -1.18
CA LYS A 248 -8.78 1.82 -0.70
C LYS A 248 -8.16 2.05 0.68
N LEU A 249 -7.13 1.29 1.02
CA LEU A 249 -6.49 1.37 2.33
C LEU A 249 -5.74 2.70 2.52
N ASP A 250 -5.37 3.39 1.45
CA ASP A 250 -4.81 4.74 1.42
C ASP A 250 -5.78 5.79 2.00
N GLY A 251 -7.08 5.62 1.78
CA GLY A 251 -8.14 6.45 2.36
C GLY A 251 -8.57 6.04 3.77
N ASP A 252 -8.23 4.83 4.21
CA ASP A 252 -8.63 4.32 5.54
C ASP A 252 -7.73 4.85 6.65
N THR A 253 -8.29 5.71 7.49
CA THR A 253 -7.60 6.26 8.67
C THR A 253 -7.88 5.47 9.95
N ARG A 254 -8.87 4.55 9.95
CA ARG A 254 -9.33 3.81 11.11
C ARG A 254 -8.70 2.43 11.23
N GLY A 255 -8.75 1.64 10.14
CA GLY A 255 -8.14 0.31 10.08
C GLY A 255 -8.96 -0.83 10.69
N GLY A 256 -10.20 -0.59 11.07
CA GLY A 256 -11.04 -1.57 11.76
C GLY A 256 -11.29 -2.83 10.95
N ALA A 257 -11.50 -2.71 9.63
CA ALA A 257 -11.67 -3.87 8.75
C ALA A 257 -10.43 -4.78 8.76
N ALA A 258 -9.23 -4.21 8.62
CA ALA A 258 -7.98 -4.97 8.62
C ALA A 258 -7.75 -5.73 9.94
N LEU A 259 -8.13 -5.13 11.08
CA LEU A 259 -7.97 -5.74 12.41
C LEU A 259 -9.05 -6.78 12.74
N THR A 260 -10.21 -6.72 12.09
CA THR A 260 -11.36 -7.52 12.50
C THR A 260 -11.64 -8.69 11.56
N ILE A 261 -11.42 -8.52 10.25
CA ILE A 261 -11.91 -9.44 9.23
C ILE A 261 -11.37 -10.87 9.41
N LYS A 262 -10.05 -11.01 9.67
CA LYS A 262 -9.41 -12.30 9.91
C LYS A 262 -10.06 -13.04 11.07
N SER A 263 -10.33 -12.34 12.18
CA SER A 263 -10.92 -12.93 13.39
C SER A 263 -12.36 -13.41 13.21
N VAL A 264 -13.08 -12.84 12.22
CA VAL A 264 -14.50 -13.18 11.98
C VAL A 264 -14.66 -14.28 10.95
N VAL A 265 -13.87 -14.25 9.85
CA VAL A 265 -14.02 -15.22 8.76
C VAL A 265 -12.96 -16.31 8.76
N ASP A 266 -11.98 -16.21 9.64
CA ASP A 266 -10.80 -17.12 9.73
C ASP A 266 -10.07 -17.33 8.39
N LYS A 267 -10.02 -16.27 7.56
CA LYS A 267 -9.32 -16.26 6.27
C LYS A 267 -8.21 -15.20 6.27
N PRO A 268 -7.05 -15.50 5.66
CA PRO A 268 -5.94 -14.56 5.62
C PRO A 268 -6.26 -13.36 4.75
N ILE A 269 -5.77 -12.19 5.14
CA ILE A 269 -5.65 -11.06 4.22
C ILE A 269 -4.41 -11.33 3.37
N LYS A 270 -4.56 -11.35 2.04
CA LYS A 270 -3.46 -11.67 1.11
C LYS A 270 -2.87 -10.44 0.45
N PHE A 271 -3.72 -9.48 0.11
CA PHE A 271 -3.30 -8.26 -0.59
C PHE A 271 -3.99 -7.03 -0.05
N ILE A 272 -3.34 -5.90 -0.30
CA ILE A 272 -3.89 -4.56 -0.06
C ILE A 272 -3.73 -3.69 -1.31
N GLY A 273 -4.75 -2.87 -1.58
CA GLY A 273 -4.71 -1.80 -2.58
C GLY A 273 -4.42 -0.48 -1.87
N THR A 274 -3.35 0.19 -2.28
CA THR A 274 -2.79 1.37 -1.62
C THR A 274 -2.83 2.63 -2.48
N GLY A 275 -3.78 2.72 -3.41
CA GLY A 275 -3.94 3.86 -4.30
C GLY A 275 -4.58 3.46 -5.64
N GLU A 276 -4.68 4.39 -6.58
CA GLU A 276 -5.38 4.17 -7.86
C GLU A 276 -4.50 3.54 -8.95
N LYS A 277 -3.18 3.76 -8.92
CA LYS A 277 -2.24 3.26 -9.92
C LYS A 277 -2.23 1.73 -9.99
N MET A 278 -1.93 1.16 -11.16
CA MET A 278 -1.88 -0.31 -11.35
C MET A 278 -0.77 -0.98 -10.55
N GLU A 279 0.27 -0.26 -10.19
CA GLU A 279 1.37 -0.71 -9.31
C GLU A 279 1.03 -0.62 -7.82
N ALA A 280 -0.07 0.08 -7.45
CA ALA A 280 -0.47 0.29 -6.06
C ALA A 280 -1.17 -0.94 -5.48
N ILE A 281 -0.44 -2.04 -5.40
CA ILE A 281 -0.80 -3.32 -4.80
C ILE A 281 0.38 -3.80 -3.97
N ASP A 282 0.13 -4.22 -2.74
CA ASP A 282 1.14 -4.87 -1.88
C ASP A 282 0.62 -6.21 -1.36
N VAL A 283 1.52 -7.14 -1.12
CA VAL A 283 1.23 -8.33 -0.32
C VAL A 283 1.00 -7.90 1.12
N PHE A 284 0.04 -8.49 1.78
CA PHE A 284 -0.26 -8.16 3.18
C PHE A 284 0.76 -8.84 4.12
N HIS A 285 1.47 -8.04 4.88
CA HIS A 285 2.43 -8.48 5.89
C HIS A 285 1.94 -8.06 7.27
N PRO A 286 1.38 -8.96 8.09
CA PRO A 286 0.81 -8.62 9.40
C PRO A 286 1.77 -7.88 10.33
N ASP A 287 3.03 -8.31 10.39
CA ASP A 287 4.10 -7.71 11.21
C ASP A 287 4.42 -6.26 10.80
N ARG A 288 4.58 -6.02 9.48
CA ARG A 288 4.84 -4.67 8.94
C ARG A 288 3.64 -3.75 9.14
N MET A 289 2.44 -4.32 9.05
CA MET A 289 1.20 -3.57 9.28
C MET A 289 1.07 -3.17 10.75
N ALA A 290 1.42 -4.06 11.68
CA ALA A 290 1.50 -3.74 13.10
C ALA A 290 2.50 -2.62 13.39
N ASP A 291 3.68 -2.63 12.74
CA ASP A 291 4.66 -1.54 12.84
C ASP A 291 4.11 -0.20 12.33
N ARG A 292 3.40 -0.21 11.19
CA ARG A 292 2.73 1.00 10.66
C ARG A 292 1.67 1.54 11.62
N ILE A 293 0.83 0.66 12.18
CA ILE A 293 -0.20 1.02 13.15
C ILE A 293 0.41 1.63 14.42
N LEU A 294 1.56 1.15 14.87
CA LEU A 294 2.26 1.67 16.03
C LEU A 294 3.16 2.90 15.75
N GLY A 295 3.12 3.40 14.50
CA GLY A 295 3.94 4.56 14.11
C GLY A 295 5.45 4.27 14.04
N MET A 296 5.83 2.99 14.01
CA MET A 296 7.24 2.55 13.93
C MET A 296 7.78 2.58 12.50
N GLY A 297 6.91 2.86 11.51
CA GLY A 297 7.25 2.87 10.10
C GLY A 297 7.30 1.46 9.49
N ASP A 298 7.72 1.40 8.23
CA ASP A 298 7.89 0.15 7.49
C ASP A 298 9.12 0.26 6.58
N VAL A 299 10.27 0.24 7.21
CA VAL A 299 11.56 0.41 6.51
C VAL A 299 11.81 -0.73 5.52
N VAL A 300 11.32 -1.94 5.80
CA VAL A 300 11.53 -3.11 4.93
C VAL A 300 10.81 -2.90 3.60
N SER A 301 9.52 -2.56 3.62
CA SER A 301 8.76 -2.26 2.41
C SER A 301 9.34 -1.06 1.64
N LEU A 302 9.84 -0.04 2.34
CA LEU A 302 10.49 1.10 1.70
C LEU A 302 11.76 0.68 0.95
N VAL A 303 12.59 -0.17 1.57
CA VAL A 303 13.82 -0.69 0.95
C VAL A 303 13.49 -1.61 -0.23
N GLU A 304 12.51 -2.49 -0.09
CA GLU A 304 12.06 -3.37 -1.18
C GLU A 304 11.59 -2.55 -2.40
N ARG A 305 10.74 -1.54 -2.19
CA ARG A 305 10.29 -0.63 -3.27
C ARG A 305 11.45 0.15 -3.89
N ALA A 306 12.39 0.61 -3.07
CA ALA A 306 13.57 1.29 -3.57
C ALA A 306 14.42 0.35 -4.45
N GLN A 307 14.65 -0.89 -4.02
CA GLN A 307 15.42 -1.89 -4.78
C GLN A 307 14.75 -2.26 -6.10
N GLU A 308 13.43 -2.35 -6.15
CA GLU A 308 12.68 -2.65 -7.38
C GLU A 308 12.78 -1.57 -8.46
N GLN A 309 12.93 -0.31 -8.05
CA GLN A 309 13.08 0.83 -8.96
C GLN A 309 14.55 1.21 -9.20
N PHE A 310 15.49 0.48 -8.55
CA PHE A 310 16.89 0.79 -8.59
C PHE A 310 17.54 0.21 -9.84
N ASP A 311 17.84 1.06 -10.82
CA ASP A 311 18.68 0.71 -11.96
C ASP A 311 20.16 0.96 -11.59
N GLU A 312 20.91 -0.14 -11.42
CA GLU A 312 22.34 -0.05 -11.07
C GLU A 312 23.15 0.75 -12.09
N GLU A 313 22.82 0.69 -13.37
CA GLU A 313 23.52 1.45 -14.40
C GLU A 313 23.24 2.94 -14.30
N GLU A 314 21.95 3.32 -14.09
CA GLU A 314 21.57 4.71 -13.89
C GLU A 314 22.21 5.27 -12.62
N ALA A 315 22.20 4.50 -11.52
CA ALA A 315 22.85 4.89 -10.28
C ALA A 315 24.37 5.09 -10.44
N ARG A 316 25.07 4.21 -11.15
CA ARG A 316 26.50 4.37 -11.46
C ARG A 316 26.78 5.58 -12.37
N LYS A 317 25.92 5.82 -13.36
CA LYS A 317 26.01 7.02 -14.23
C LYS A 317 25.82 8.30 -13.42
N LEU A 318 24.80 8.32 -12.54
CA LEU A 318 24.52 9.45 -11.65
C LEU A 318 25.69 9.71 -10.69
N GLN A 319 26.21 8.67 -10.05
CA GLN A 319 27.37 8.75 -9.16
C GLN A 319 28.60 9.37 -9.86
N LYS A 320 28.88 8.95 -11.11
CA LYS A 320 29.96 9.52 -11.92
C LYS A 320 29.72 10.99 -12.26
N LYS A 321 28.46 11.39 -12.58
CA LYS A 321 28.10 12.79 -12.84
C LYS A 321 28.24 13.67 -11.60
N ILE A 322 27.83 13.19 -10.43
CA ILE A 322 27.98 13.91 -9.16
C ILE A 322 29.46 14.12 -8.82
N ALA A 323 30.29 13.08 -8.98
CA ALA A 323 31.73 13.15 -8.76
C ALA A 323 32.40 14.17 -9.68
N LYS A 324 31.97 14.29 -10.94
CA LYS A 324 32.45 15.24 -11.93
C LYS A 324 31.83 16.64 -11.85
N ASN A 325 30.97 16.93 -10.86
CA ASN A 325 30.21 18.17 -10.76
C ASN A 325 29.25 18.45 -11.95
N GLN A 326 28.78 17.40 -12.61
CA GLN A 326 27.92 17.46 -13.81
C GLN A 326 26.47 17.13 -13.50
N PHE A 327 26.06 17.16 -12.22
CA PHE A 327 24.66 16.97 -11.80
C PHE A 327 23.81 18.16 -12.24
N GLY A 328 22.83 17.92 -13.12
CA GLY A 328 21.97 18.91 -13.71
C GLY A 328 20.48 18.75 -13.33
N PHE A 329 19.61 19.61 -13.90
CA PHE A 329 18.17 19.51 -13.69
C PHE A 329 17.53 18.31 -14.38
N ASP A 330 18.13 17.77 -15.46
CA ASP A 330 17.65 16.52 -16.07
C ASP A 330 17.84 15.34 -15.12
N ASP A 331 18.99 15.29 -14.41
CA ASP A 331 19.24 14.25 -13.41
C ASP A 331 18.32 14.40 -12.20
N PHE A 332 18.03 15.64 -11.79
CA PHE A 332 17.07 15.94 -10.74
C PHE A 332 15.65 15.51 -11.11
N LEU A 333 15.22 15.79 -12.33
CA LEU A 333 13.92 15.37 -12.86
C LEU A 333 13.81 13.84 -12.90
N SER A 334 14.84 13.14 -13.35
CA SER A 334 14.91 11.68 -13.34
C SER A 334 14.73 11.11 -11.92
N GLN A 335 15.39 11.72 -10.92
CA GLN A 335 15.21 11.29 -9.51
C GLN A 335 13.77 11.51 -9.02
N ILE A 336 13.14 12.64 -9.34
CA ILE A 336 11.73 12.88 -8.99
C ILE A 336 10.84 11.82 -9.64
N GLN A 337 11.07 11.50 -10.91
CA GLN A 337 10.29 10.47 -11.62
C GLN A 337 10.48 9.08 -11.02
N GLN A 338 11.69 8.71 -10.60
CA GLN A 338 11.94 7.47 -9.89
C GLN A 338 11.17 7.40 -8.56
N ILE A 339 11.20 8.48 -7.78
CA ILE A 339 10.42 8.55 -6.53
C ILE A 339 8.92 8.42 -6.79
N LYS A 340 8.40 9.09 -7.83
CA LYS A 340 6.97 8.96 -8.23
C LYS A 340 6.58 7.53 -8.62
N LYS A 341 7.51 6.76 -9.21
CA LYS A 341 7.29 5.34 -9.56
C LYS A 341 7.22 4.45 -8.33
N MET A 342 7.87 4.80 -7.22
CA MET A 342 7.83 4.03 -5.96
C MET A 342 6.45 4.07 -5.27
N GLY A 343 5.56 4.96 -5.68
CA GLY A 343 4.21 5.09 -5.14
C GLY A 343 3.84 6.49 -4.69
N ASN A 344 2.76 6.62 -3.91
CA ASN A 344 2.33 7.91 -3.36
C ASN A 344 3.35 8.40 -2.32
N MET A 345 3.77 9.68 -2.42
CA MET A 345 4.75 10.27 -1.51
C MET A 345 4.31 10.21 -0.05
N LYS A 346 3.03 10.41 0.22
CA LYS A 346 2.46 10.36 1.58
C LYS A 346 2.62 8.97 2.20
N ASP A 347 2.47 7.91 1.41
CA ASP A 347 2.68 6.53 1.86
C ASP A 347 4.16 6.23 2.11
N LEU A 348 5.04 6.67 1.20
CA LEU A 348 6.49 6.51 1.37
C LEU A 348 7.00 7.19 2.63
N MET A 349 6.50 8.41 2.90
CA MET A 349 6.82 9.15 4.12
C MET A 349 6.31 8.46 5.38
N GLY A 350 5.13 7.83 5.31
CA GLY A 350 4.57 7.02 6.40
C GLY A 350 5.38 5.77 6.72
N MET A 351 6.21 5.28 5.79
CA MET A 351 7.11 4.14 6.01
C MET A 351 8.39 4.52 6.76
N ILE A 352 8.73 5.81 6.83
CA ILE A 352 9.92 6.28 7.54
C ILE A 352 9.58 6.47 9.04
N PRO A 353 10.29 5.82 9.97
CA PRO A 353 10.05 5.97 11.39
C PRO A 353 10.15 7.43 11.85
N GLY A 354 9.11 7.94 12.51
CA GLY A 354 9.06 9.30 13.04
C GLY A 354 8.78 10.42 12.02
N ALA A 355 8.87 10.17 10.70
CA ALA A 355 8.60 11.18 9.68
C ALA A 355 7.12 11.55 9.61
N GLY A 356 6.22 10.61 9.87
CA GLY A 356 4.77 10.84 9.84
C GLY A 356 4.31 11.93 10.81
N LYS A 357 4.99 12.11 11.95
CA LYS A 357 4.70 13.19 12.91
C LYS A 357 5.27 14.54 12.49
N ALA A 358 6.45 14.57 11.88
CA ALA A 358 7.13 15.80 11.48
C ALA A 358 6.49 16.46 10.25
N LEU A 359 5.69 15.72 9.47
CA LEU A 359 5.16 16.14 8.18
C LEU A 359 3.63 16.13 8.10
N LYS A 360 2.94 15.95 9.26
CA LYS A 360 1.46 15.98 9.32
C LYS A 360 0.85 17.27 8.75
N ASP A 361 1.56 18.37 8.90
CA ASP A 361 1.10 19.71 8.46
C ASP A 361 1.63 20.10 7.08
N VAL A 362 2.39 19.20 6.42
CA VAL A 362 2.91 19.45 5.08
C VAL A 362 2.06 18.66 4.09
N ASP A 363 1.20 19.36 3.38
CA ASP A 363 0.42 18.78 2.29
C ASP A 363 1.36 18.54 1.09
N ILE A 364 1.98 17.36 1.07
CA ILE A 364 2.80 16.91 -0.06
C ILE A 364 1.86 16.16 -0.99
N ASP A 365 1.12 16.92 -1.79
CA ASP A 365 0.34 16.37 -2.88
C ASP A 365 1.25 15.98 -4.06
N ASP A 366 0.87 14.97 -4.82
CA ASP A 366 1.52 14.61 -6.09
C ASP A 366 1.59 15.82 -7.04
N ASP A 367 0.70 16.80 -6.87
CA ASP A 367 0.68 18.06 -7.60
C ASP A 367 1.84 19.01 -7.23
N ALA A 368 2.45 18.87 -6.07
CA ALA A 368 3.62 19.68 -5.68
C ALA A 368 4.81 19.48 -6.65
N PHE A 369 4.91 18.30 -7.24
CA PHE A 369 5.95 18.00 -8.24
C PHE A 369 5.61 18.53 -9.63
N LYS A 370 4.32 18.74 -9.96
CA LYS A 370 3.92 19.27 -11.27
C LYS A 370 4.51 20.66 -11.53
N GLY A 371 4.51 21.52 -10.51
CA GLY A 371 5.13 22.85 -10.58
C GLY A 371 6.64 22.77 -10.86
N ILE A 372 7.33 21.87 -10.17
CA ILE A 372 8.78 21.64 -10.35
C ILE A 372 9.06 21.11 -11.76
N GLU A 373 8.31 20.12 -12.23
CA GLU A 373 8.44 19.55 -13.58
C GLU A 373 8.18 20.62 -14.65
N SER A 374 7.14 21.44 -14.50
CA SER A 374 6.81 22.53 -15.42
C SER A 374 7.93 23.57 -15.51
N ILE A 375 8.56 23.92 -14.37
CA ILE A 375 9.70 24.85 -14.33
C ILE A 375 10.89 24.23 -15.08
N ILE A 376 11.24 22.96 -14.83
CA ILE A 376 12.35 22.31 -15.48
C ILE A 376 12.12 22.13 -16.98
N HIS A 377 10.91 21.75 -17.40
CA HIS A 377 10.56 21.64 -18.81
C HIS A 377 10.60 22.99 -19.55
N SER A 378 10.39 24.10 -18.86
CA SER A 378 10.49 25.45 -19.40
C SER A 378 11.93 25.97 -19.53
N MET A 379 12.93 25.22 -19.03
CA MET A 379 14.36 25.49 -19.20
C MET A 379 14.84 24.95 -20.55
N THR A 380 15.81 25.63 -21.16
CA THR A 380 16.54 25.11 -22.32
C THR A 380 17.45 23.94 -21.91
N PRO A 381 17.86 23.05 -22.84
CA PRO A 381 18.79 21.95 -22.52
C PRO A 381 20.09 22.44 -21.86
N SER A 382 20.62 23.57 -22.33
CA SER A 382 21.83 24.15 -21.73
C SER A 382 21.63 24.65 -20.31
N GLU A 383 20.46 25.24 -20.00
CA GLU A 383 20.11 25.68 -18.65
C GLU A 383 19.87 24.54 -17.69
N ARG A 384 19.34 23.40 -18.17
CA ARG A 384 19.19 22.19 -17.39
C ARG A 384 20.52 21.53 -17.05
N THR A 385 21.46 21.54 -18.00
CA THR A 385 22.80 20.98 -17.83
C THR A 385 23.68 21.88 -16.97
N GLU A 386 23.57 23.22 -17.13
CA GLU A 386 24.39 24.20 -16.41
C GLU A 386 23.52 25.21 -15.63
N PRO A 387 22.98 24.83 -14.46
CA PRO A 387 22.07 25.67 -13.66
C PRO A 387 22.63 27.03 -13.27
N LYS A 388 23.96 27.16 -13.19
CA LYS A 388 24.63 28.42 -12.86
C LYS A 388 24.46 29.49 -13.95
N SER A 389 24.13 29.10 -15.18
CA SER A 389 23.89 30.01 -16.30
C SER A 389 22.56 30.76 -16.20
N ILE A 390 21.67 30.38 -15.28
CA ILE A 390 20.31 30.93 -15.14
C ILE A 390 20.38 32.27 -14.39
N ASN A 391 20.35 33.37 -15.15
CA ASN A 391 20.30 34.75 -14.64
C ASN A 391 18.86 35.24 -14.40
N ALA A 392 18.71 36.47 -13.92
CA ALA A 392 17.41 37.07 -13.58
C ALA A 392 16.44 37.14 -14.78
N SER A 393 16.92 37.45 -16.01
CA SER A 393 16.10 37.50 -17.21
C SER A 393 15.58 36.10 -17.59
N ARG A 394 16.44 35.09 -17.52
CA ARG A 394 16.09 33.67 -17.79
C ARG A 394 15.07 33.16 -16.77
N LYS A 395 15.22 33.52 -15.49
CA LYS A 395 14.24 33.17 -14.43
C LYS A 395 12.85 33.71 -14.74
N LYS A 396 12.75 34.98 -15.21
CA LYS A 396 11.47 35.58 -15.62
C LYS A 396 10.86 34.81 -16.80
N ARG A 397 11.66 34.45 -17.81
CA ARG A 397 11.19 33.70 -18.97
C ARG A 397 10.73 32.29 -18.57
N ILE A 398 11.49 31.61 -17.72
CA ILE A 398 11.16 30.25 -17.21
C ILE A 398 9.84 30.32 -16.40
N ALA A 399 9.69 31.28 -15.50
CA ALA A 399 8.47 31.49 -14.72
C ALA A 399 7.24 31.70 -15.62
N LYS A 400 7.38 32.55 -16.64
CA LYS A 400 6.31 32.78 -17.61
C LYS A 400 5.95 31.53 -18.41
N GLY A 401 6.96 30.76 -18.84
CA GLY A 401 6.76 29.54 -19.64
C GLY A 401 6.16 28.39 -18.84
N SER A 402 6.44 28.30 -17.55
CA SER A 402 5.92 27.26 -16.66
C SER A 402 4.57 27.62 -16.00
N GLY A 403 4.08 28.83 -16.16
CA GLY A 403 2.88 29.29 -15.45
C GLY A 403 3.09 29.47 -13.95
N THR A 404 4.35 29.61 -13.50
CA THR A 404 4.71 29.78 -12.09
C THR A 404 5.27 31.16 -11.80
N THR A 405 5.63 31.46 -10.56
CA THR A 405 6.23 32.73 -10.17
C THR A 405 7.76 32.68 -10.21
N VAL A 406 8.39 33.86 -10.29
CA VAL A 406 9.86 33.96 -10.17
C VAL A 406 10.34 33.50 -8.78
N GLN A 407 9.48 33.58 -7.78
CA GLN A 407 9.77 33.09 -6.44
C GLN A 407 9.88 31.57 -6.43
N ASP A 408 8.97 30.85 -7.11
CA ASP A 408 9.00 29.39 -7.23
C ASP A 408 10.26 28.92 -7.96
N VAL A 409 10.64 29.60 -9.03
CA VAL A 409 11.92 29.33 -9.74
C VAL A 409 13.12 29.54 -8.82
N ASN A 410 13.13 30.61 -8.01
CA ASN A 410 14.22 30.84 -7.04
C ASN A 410 14.27 29.78 -5.94
N GLN A 411 13.11 29.35 -5.47
CA GLN A 411 13.00 28.30 -4.46
C GLN A 411 13.53 26.97 -5.00
N LEU A 412 13.15 26.59 -6.22
CA LEU A 412 13.68 25.40 -6.89
C LEU A 412 15.20 25.46 -7.05
N MET A 413 15.75 26.59 -7.49
CA MET A 413 17.20 26.79 -7.62
C MET A 413 17.93 26.63 -6.28
N LYS A 414 17.34 27.11 -5.18
CA LYS A 414 17.88 26.96 -3.83
C LYS A 414 17.85 25.50 -3.37
N GLN A 415 16.72 24.81 -3.54
CA GLN A 415 16.56 23.40 -3.23
C GLN A 415 17.54 22.53 -4.00
N PHE A 416 17.66 22.74 -5.32
CA PHE A 416 18.64 22.05 -6.17
C PHE A 416 20.07 22.25 -5.68
N THR A 417 20.44 23.48 -5.32
CA THR A 417 21.80 23.79 -4.82
C THR A 417 22.07 23.09 -3.49
N GLN A 418 21.11 23.06 -2.58
CA GLN A 418 21.24 22.38 -1.28
C GLN A 418 21.39 20.88 -1.46
N MET A 419 20.56 20.26 -2.31
CA MET A 419 20.62 18.83 -2.60
C MET A 419 21.94 18.44 -3.29
N SER A 420 22.39 19.22 -4.27
CA SER A 420 23.68 18.99 -4.94
C SER A 420 24.86 19.05 -3.96
N LYS A 421 24.83 19.98 -2.98
CA LYS A 421 25.84 20.03 -1.91
C LYS A 421 25.78 18.81 -1.00
N MET A 422 24.58 18.38 -0.59
CA MET A 422 24.38 17.21 0.26
C MET A 422 24.90 15.93 -0.40
N MET A 423 24.58 15.72 -1.68
CA MET A 423 25.05 14.57 -2.44
C MET A 423 26.60 14.52 -2.53
N LYS A 424 27.24 15.67 -2.70
CA LYS A 424 28.72 15.76 -2.70
C LYS A 424 29.32 15.39 -1.34
N MET A 425 28.73 15.87 -0.23
CA MET A 425 29.18 15.53 1.12
C MET A 425 29.06 14.03 1.39
N MET A 426 28.02 13.37 0.88
CA MET A 426 27.84 11.93 1.04
C MET A 426 28.94 11.12 0.30
N GLN A 427 29.42 11.56 -0.85
CA GLN A 427 30.49 10.90 -1.59
C GLN A 427 31.90 11.11 -0.99
N GLY A 428 32.13 12.25 -0.33
CA GLY A 428 33.45 12.65 0.19
C GLY A 428 33.85 12.05 1.55
N GLY A 429 33.36 10.86 1.94
CA GLY A 429 33.68 10.23 3.24
C GLY A 429 33.00 10.87 4.45
N GLY A 430 32.18 11.90 4.26
CA GLY A 430 31.43 12.60 5.30
C GLY A 430 30.19 11.83 5.82
N GLY A 431 29.82 10.72 5.20
CA GLY A 431 28.67 9.92 5.59
C GLY A 431 28.74 9.43 7.05
N ARG A 432 29.93 9.10 7.56
CA ARG A 432 30.15 8.75 8.98
C ARG A 432 29.94 9.94 9.92
N LYS A 433 30.38 11.16 9.54
CA LYS A 433 30.19 12.37 10.34
C LYS A 433 28.72 12.82 10.39
N MET A 434 27.98 12.67 9.27
CA MET A 434 26.56 13.00 9.20
C MET A 434 25.70 12.03 10.03
N MET A 435 26.05 10.75 10.05
CA MET A 435 25.39 9.74 10.90
C MET A 435 25.64 10.00 12.41
N GLN A 436 26.82 10.54 12.76
CA GLN A 436 27.13 11.01 14.11
C GLN A 436 26.39 12.30 14.47
N MET A 437 26.23 13.27 13.56
CA MET A 437 25.44 14.48 13.79
C MET A 437 23.94 14.17 13.95
N MET A 438 23.39 13.26 13.19
CA MET A 438 21.98 12.83 13.39
C MET A 438 21.78 12.05 14.70
N LYS A 439 22.79 11.35 15.22
CA LYS A 439 22.74 10.73 16.55
C LYS A 439 22.88 11.73 17.71
N GLY A 440 23.44 12.91 17.47
CA GLY A 440 23.63 13.97 18.48
C GLY A 440 22.50 14.99 18.58
N MET A 441 21.47 14.88 17.73
CA MET A 441 20.24 15.71 17.78
C MET A 441 19.06 14.96 18.42
N LYS A 442 19.36 14.18 19.47
CA LYS A 442 18.33 13.60 20.35
C LYS A 442 18.24 14.42 21.61
#